data_3afcf18a4514b599b78597189cb5ac79
#
_entry.id   3afcf18a4514b599b78597189cb5ac79
#
_cell.length_a   1.000
_cell.length_b   1.000
_cell.length_c   1.000
_cell.angle_alpha   90.00
_cell.angle_beta   90.00
_cell.angle_gamma   90.00
#
_symmetry.space_group_name_H-M   'P 1'
#
loop_
_entity.id
_entity.type
_entity.pdbx_description
1 polymer ?
#
loop_
_entity_poly.entity_id
_entity_poly.type
_entity_poly.pdbx_seq_one_letter_code
_entity_poly.pdbx_strand_id
1 'polypeptide(L)' 'YYSIKDSMEDLSKNEEALALATRAVKLATNFDIKPGVGMWDMMKRMTPETMAKMINMPDGFIESLNAQLIKIKK' A
#
# COMPACT_ATOMS: atom_id res chain seq x y z
N TYR A 1 10.32 -11.11 1.37
CA TYR A 1 10.27 -9.68 1.09
C TYR A 1 8.85 -9.24 0.79
N TYR A 2 8.54 -7.99 1.10
CA TYR A 2 7.22 -7.42 0.81
C TYR A 2 7.08 -7.11 -0.67
N SER A 3 5.83 -7.01 -1.13
CA SER A 3 5.54 -6.62 -2.51
C SER A 3 4.15 -5.98 -2.57
N ILE A 4 3.79 -5.46 -3.74
CA ILE A 4 2.43 -4.91 -3.95
C ILE A 4 1.35 -5.99 -3.95
N LYS A 5 1.74 -7.25 -3.92
CA LYS A 5 0.80 -8.39 -3.84
C LYS A 5 0.47 -8.76 -2.40
N ASP A 6 1.17 -8.19 -1.43
CA ASP A 6 0.85 -8.38 -0.03
C ASP A 6 -0.31 -7.45 0.35
N SER A 7 -1.20 -7.93 1.24
CA SER A 7 -2.31 -7.11 1.70
C SER A 7 -1.81 -5.93 2.54
N MET A 8 -2.63 -4.90 2.66
CA MET A 8 -2.29 -3.76 3.51
C MET A 8 -2.08 -4.20 4.95
N GLU A 9 -2.84 -5.20 5.40
CA GLU A 9 -2.66 -5.77 6.74
C GLU A 9 -1.26 -6.37 6.91
N ASP A 10 -0.79 -7.12 5.93
CA ASP A 10 0.57 -7.69 5.97
C ASP A 10 1.62 -6.60 5.97
N LEU A 11 1.43 -5.56 5.14
CA LEU A 11 2.36 -4.43 5.09
C LEU A 11 2.41 -3.68 6.41
N SER A 12 1.29 -3.64 7.14
CA SER A 12 1.23 -2.93 8.42
C SER A 12 2.08 -3.57 9.53
N LYS A 13 2.52 -4.80 9.32
CA LYS A 13 3.39 -5.48 10.28
C LYS A 13 4.82 -4.93 10.29
N ASN A 14 5.16 -4.11 9.29
CA ASN A 14 6.45 -3.45 9.19
C ASN A 14 6.21 -1.96 8.99
N GLU A 15 6.78 -1.13 9.87
CA GLU A 15 6.56 0.32 9.82
C GLU A 15 6.99 0.93 8.50
N GLU A 16 8.10 0.47 7.94
CA GLU A 16 8.62 0.99 6.69
C GLU A 16 7.71 0.63 5.52
N ALA A 17 7.28 -0.62 5.46
CA ALA A 17 6.36 -1.08 4.42
C ALA A 17 5.01 -0.36 4.53
N LEU A 18 4.50 -0.21 5.74
CA LEU A 18 3.26 0.52 5.98
C LEU A 18 3.38 1.97 5.54
N ALA A 19 4.48 2.64 5.88
CA ALA A 19 4.70 4.04 5.51
C ALA A 19 4.74 4.20 3.99
N LEU A 20 5.41 3.30 3.29
CA LEU A 20 5.46 3.33 1.83
C LEU A 20 4.07 3.16 1.21
N ALA A 21 3.31 2.20 1.70
CA ALA A 21 1.98 1.91 1.17
C ALA A 21 1.01 3.05 1.44
N THR A 22 0.99 3.57 2.66
CA THR A 22 0.08 4.67 3.02
C THR A 22 0.43 5.96 2.28
N ARG A 23 1.71 6.21 2.10
CA ARG A 23 2.18 7.37 1.33
C ARG A 23 1.73 7.27 -0.13
N ALA A 24 1.85 6.08 -0.72
CA ALA A 24 1.42 5.84 -2.09
C ALA A 24 -0.09 6.10 -2.25
N VAL A 25 -0.89 5.60 -1.31
CA VAL A 25 -2.34 5.83 -1.34
C VAL A 25 -2.66 7.31 -1.19
N LYS A 26 -1.98 8.00 -0.29
CA LYS A 26 -2.21 9.44 -0.08
C LYS A 26 -1.89 10.25 -1.33
N LEU A 27 -0.78 9.94 -1.99
CA LEU A 27 -0.39 10.64 -3.22
C LEU A 27 -1.39 10.39 -4.36
N ALA A 28 -1.97 9.20 -4.41
CA ALA A 28 -2.90 8.84 -5.48
C ALA A 28 -4.33 9.32 -5.22
N THR A 29 -4.80 9.26 -3.98
CA THR A 29 -6.20 9.54 -3.62
C THR A 29 -6.37 10.73 -2.71
N ASN A 30 -5.30 11.24 -2.14
CA ASN A 30 -5.31 12.31 -1.14
C ASN A 30 -6.00 11.90 0.18
N PHE A 31 -6.16 10.61 0.42
CA PHE A 31 -6.69 10.09 1.69
C PHE A 31 -5.58 9.52 2.55
N ASP A 32 -5.62 9.83 3.84
CA ASP A 32 -4.74 9.20 4.83
C ASP A 32 -5.34 7.86 5.25
N ILE A 33 -4.67 6.79 4.94
CA ILE A 33 -5.09 5.44 5.33
C ILE A 33 -4.04 4.87 6.27
N LYS A 34 -4.46 4.52 7.49
CA LYS A 34 -3.56 3.95 8.48
C LYS A 34 -4.36 3.11 9.47
N PRO A 35 -3.71 2.21 10.21
CA PRO A 35 -4.40 1.40 11.22
C PRO A 35 -5.12 2.31 12.23
N GLY A 36 -6.34 1.96 12.56
CA GLY A 36 -7.16 2.74 13.48
C GLY A 36 -8.11 3.71 12.81
N VAL A 37 -7.95 3.98 11.53
CA VAL A 37 -8.91 4.78 10.75
C VAL A 37 -10.01 3.86 10.25
N GLY A 38 -11.26 4.33 10.24
CA GLY A 38 -12.40 3.50 9.82
C GLY A 38 -12.25 2.85 8.47
N MET A 39 -11.63 3.54 7.50
CA MET A 39 -11.38 2.99 6.17
C MET A 39 -10.37 1.84 6.17
N TRP A 40 -9.53 1.77 7.19
CA TRP A 40 -8.53 0.72 7.30
C TRP A 40 -9.15 -0.67 7.31
N ASP A 41 -10.23 -0.85 8.06
CA ASP A 41 -10.89 -2.16 8.15
C ASP A 41 -11.42 -2.64 6.81
N MET A 42 -11.80 -1.71 5.93
CA MET A 42 -12.26 -2.04 4.58
C MET A 42 -11.09 -2.33 3.65
N MET A 43 -9.97 -1.66 3.84
CA MET A 43 -8.83 -1.70 2.91
C MET A 43 -7.74 -2.67 3.31
N LYS A 44 -7.70 -3.09 4.58
CA LYS A 44 -6.62 -3.96 5.06
C LYS A 44 -6.50 -5.29 4.32
N ARG A 45 -7.60 -5.76 3.75
CA ARG A 45 -7.62 -7.01 2.97
C ARG A 45 -7.22 -6.83 1.52
N MET A 46 -7.11 -5.59 1.09
CA MET A 46 -6.75 -5.28 -0.30
C MET A 46 -5.24 -5.19 -0.46
N THR A 47 -4.77 -5.52 -1.65
CA THR A 47 -3.37 -5.32 -1.99
C THR A 47 -3.20 -3.96 -2.67
N PRO A 48 -2.00 -3.35 -2.60
CA PRO A 48 -1.74 -2.12 -3.36
C PRO A 48 -2.00 -2.29 -4.86
N GLU A 49 -1.72 -3.47 -5.41
CA GLU A 49 -1.98 -3.76 -6.81
C GLU A 49 -3.47 -3.65 -7.13
N THR A 50 -4.33 -4.24 -6.30
CA THR A 50 -5.77 -4.16 -6.47
C THR A 50 -6.28 -2.73 -6.32
N MET A 51 -5.77 -2.02 -5.33
CA MET A 51 -6.13 -0.62 -5.12
C MET A 51 -5.76 0.26 -6.30
N ALA A 52 -4.59 0.01 -6.89
CA ALA A 52 -4.13 0.76 -8.05
C ALA A 52 -5.09 0.59 -9.24
N LYS A 53 -5.64 -0.60 -9.42
CA LYS A 53 -6.60 -0.87 -10.49
C LYS A 53 -7.93 -0.18 -10.22
N MET A 54 -8.36 -0.10 -8.97
CA MET A 54 -9.63 0.51 -8.60
C MET A 54 -9.62 2.03 -8.74
N ILE A 55 -8.49 2.66 -8.47
CA ILE A 55 -8.37 4.13 -8.46
C ILE A 55 -7.63 4.67 -9.68
N ASN A 56 -7.38 3.84 -10.69
CA ASN A 56 -6.66 4.23 -11.91
C ASN A 56 -5.29 4.87 -11.63
N MET A 57 -4.55 4.28 -10.71
CA MET A 57 -3.22 4.77 -10.38
C MET A 57 -2.29 4.58 -11.58
N PRO A 58 -1.43 5.56 -11.91
CA PRO A 58 -0.46 5.40 -13.00
C PRO A 58 0.45 4.18 -12.79
N ASP A 59 0.78 3.48 -13.88
CA ASP A 59 1.60 2.26 -13.81
C ASP A 59 2.96 2.51 -13.15
N GLY A 60 3.61 3.61 -13.49
CA GLY A 60 4.90 3.96 -12.90
C GLY A 60 4.85 4.14 -11.40
N PHE A 61 3.71 4.54 -10.88
CA PHE A 61 3.50 4.73 -9.45
C PHE A 61 3.54 3.40 -8.70
N ILE A 62 2.84 2.41 -9.21
CA ILE A 62 2.78 1.08 -8.59
C ILE A 62 4.11 0.34 -8.75
N GLU A 63 4.78 0.50 -9.88
CA GLU A 63 6.10 -0.08 -10.10
C GLU A 63 7.13 0.48 -9.13
N SER A 64 7.09 1.80 -8.90
CA SER A 64 7.98 2.45 -7.94
C SER A 64 7.74 1.94 -6.53
N LEU A 65 6.48 1.79 -6.13
CA LEU A 65 6.12 1.27 -4.83
C LEU A 65 6.63 -0.17 -4.66
N ASN A 66 6.41 -1.00 -5.67
CA ASN A 66 6.88 -2.39 -5.63
C ASN A 66 8.40 -2.46 -5.51
N ALA A 67 9.12 -1.63 -6.28
CA ALA A 67 10.57 -1.59 -6.23
C ALA A 67 11.10 -1.26 -4.84
N GLN A 68 10.37 -0.45 -4.09
CA GLN A 68 10.75 -0.11 -2.72
C GLN A 68 10.37 -1.22 -1.74
N LEU A 69 9.20 -1.83 -1.92
CA LEU A 69 8.73 -2.89 -1.02
C LEU A 69 9.58 -4.15 -1.10
N ILE A 70 10.03 -4.54 -2.29
CA ILE A 70 10.83 -5.76 -2.46
C ILE A 70 12.21 -5.68 -1.80
N LYS A 71 12.59 -4.50 -1.33
CA LYS A 71 13.84 -4.31 -0.59
C LYS A 71 13.66 -4.52 0.91
N ILE A 72 12.42 -4.60 1.36
CA ILE A 72 12.10 -4.76 2.78
C ILE A 72 11.85 -6.23 3.07
N LYS A 73 12.68 -6.79 3.96
CA LYS A 73 12.55 -8.18 4.35
C LYS A 73 11.43 -8.38 5.35
N LYS A 74 10.61 -9.39 5.09
CA LYS A 74 9.56 -9.77 6.05
C LYS A 74 10.11 -10.28 7.37
#